data_894da77ccf130ef8e5b4bd4a4ef9b90f
#
_entry.id   894da77ccf130ef8e5b4bd4a4ef9b90f
#
_cell.length_a   1.000
_cell.length_b   1.000
_cell.length_c   1.000
_cell.angle_alpha   90.00
_cell.angle_beta   90.00
_cell.angle_gamma   90.00
#
_symmetry.space_group_name_H-M   'P 1'
#
loop_
_entity.id
_entity.type
_entity.pdbx_description
1 polymer ?
#
loop_
_entity_poly.entity_id
_entity_poly.type
_entity_poly.pdbx_seq_one_letter_code
_entity_poly.pdbx_strand_id
1 'polypeptide(L)'
;MFVHEDLEVRLRLSMSKNDPQAKGTERPWRCVCSGITENSFRACPYHAALHHIDYLNKHFPEAVRDPEFPLFPDSSGEELLGDHVLELIEFLADLLGEPLYTKGGIRRFGKHSFRSIGAVHLAEMGLEIAKIQLIGRWLCNIVLRYCRLAPLKTTS
;
A
#
# COMPACT_ATOMS: atom_id res chain seq x y z
N MET A 1 1.19 -14.63 1.00
CA MET A 1 0.27 -13.95 1.96
C MET A 1 -0.54 -15.01 2.66
N PHE A 2 -0.70 -14.93 3.98
CA PHE A 2 -1.43 -15.93 4.79
C PHE A 2 -2.55 -15.23 5.56
N VAL A 3 -3.74 -15.85 5.56
CA VAL A 3 -4.89 -15.39 6.36
C VAL A 3 -5.02 -16.32 7.56
N HIS A 4 -5.20 -15.72 8.74
CA HIS A 4 -5.35 -16.44 9.99
C HIS A 4 -6.78 -16.29 10.54
N GLU A 5 -7.23 -17.27 11.33
CA GLU A 5 -8.58 -17.29 11.94
C GLU A 5 -8.84 -16.09 12.88
N ASP A 6 -7.77 -15.45 13.41
CA ASP A 6 -7.85 -14.30 14.32
C ASP A 6 -8.16 -12.97 13.63
N LEU A 7 -8.72 -12.97 12.41
CA LEU A 7 -8.92 -11.78 11.57
C LEU A 7 -7.59 -11.04 11.29
N GLU A 8 -6.52 -11.79 11.10
CA GLU A 8 -5.18 -11.31 10.81
C GLU A 8 -4.73 -11.80 9.43
N VAL A 9 -4.10 -10.93 8.66
CA VAL A 9 -3.37 -11.28 7.45
C VAL A 9 -1.90 -11.01 7.66
N ARG A 10 -1.03 -11.93 7.24
CA ARG A 10 0.42 -11.77 7.25
C ARG A 10 0.95 -11.65 5.84
N LEU A 11 1.66 -10.55 5.60
CA LEU A 11 2.41 -10.34 4.38
C LEU A 11 3.88 -10.62 4.65
N ARG A 12 4.44 -11.61 3.95
CA ARG A 12 5.87 -11.89 3.97
C ARG A 12 6.55 -11.11 2.84
N LEU A 13 7.50 -10.28 3.19
CA LEU A 13 8.38 -9.57 2.29
C LEU A 13 9.72 -10.32 2.24
N SER A 14 9.99 -11.03 1.14
CA SER A 14 11.14 -11.92 1.00
C SER A 14 12.48 -11.18 0.97
N MET A 15 12.51 -9.97 0.38
CA MET A 15 13.74 -9.16 0.28
C MET A 15 13.45 -7.67 0.45
N SER A 16 14.43 -6.91 0.94
CA SER A 16 14.43 -5.45 0.90
C SER A 16 15.85 -4.90 0.87
N LYS A 17 16.00 -3.66 0.41
CA LYS A 17 17.29 -2.94 0.43
C LYS A 17 17.96 -2.90 1.82
N ASN A 18 17.18 -3.08 2.87
CA ASN A 18 17.60 -2.98 4.27
C ASN A 18 17.75 -4.36 4.92
N ASP A 19 17.68 -5.42 4.14
CA ASP A 19 17.83 -6.81 4.58
C ASP A 19 18.88 -7.52 3.70
N PRO A 20 20.17 -7.23 3.92
CA PRO A 20 21.25 -7.77 3.10
C PRO A 20 21.41 -9.29 3.24
N GLN A 21 20.80 -9.91 4.26
CA GLN A 21 20.81 -11.35 4.47
C GLN A 21 19.58 -12.06 3.90
N ALA A 22 18.67 -11.31 3.26
CA ALA A 22 17.43 -11.81 2.67
C ALA A 22 16.59 -12.69 3.62
N LYS A 23 16.64 -12.41 4.93
CA LYS A 23 15.86 -13.15 5.94
C LYS A 23 14.36 -12.95 5.77
N GLY A 24 14.00 -11.89 5.09
CA GLY A 24 12.61 -11.48 4.92
C GLY A 24 12.02 -10.88 6.21
N THR A 25 10.83 -10.36 6.09
CA THR A 25 10.08 -9.80 7.22
C THR A 25 8.62 -10.13 7.07
N GLU A 26 8.01 -10.66 8.10
CA GLU A 26 6.57 -10.82 8.16
C GLU A 26 5.94 -9.60 8.85
N ARG A 27 4.83 -9.12 8.29
CA ARG A 27 4.03 -8.05 8.87
C ARG A 27 2.60 -8.54 9.07
N PRO A 28 2.16 -8.65 10.33
CA PRO A 28 0.76 -8.92 10.63
C PRO A 28 -0.07 -7.64 10.51
N TRP A 29 -1.24 -7.77 9.90
CA TRP A 29 -2.24 -6.72 9.80
C TRP A 29 -3.58 -7.28 10.26
N ARG A 30 -4.12 -6.70 11.33
CA ARG A 30 -5.40 -7.14 11.88
C ARG A 30 -6.56 -6.36 11.29
N CYS A 31 -7.74 -6.97 11.39
CA CYS A 31 -8.97 -6.28 11.07
C CYS A 31 -9.18 -5.07 11.99
N VAL A 32 -9.53 -3.93 11.41
CA VAL A 32 -9.79 -2.66 12.11
C VAL A 32 -11.26 -2.23 12.00
N CYS A 33 -12.17 -3.14 11.59
CA CYS A 33 -13.56 -2.81 11.32
C CYS A 33 -14.46 -2.82 12.55
N SER A 34 -13.98 -3.13 13.75
CA SER A 34 -14.78 -3.14 14.97
C SER A 34 -15.35 -1.74 15.28
N GLY A 35 -16.67 -1.60 15.13
CA GLY A 35 -17.39 -0.35 15.43
C GLY A 35 -17.46 0.68 14.31
N ILE A 36 -17.09 0.34 13.07
CA ILE A 36 -17.06 1.27 11.94
C ILE A 36 -18.06 0.85 10.85
N THR A 37 -18.72 1.83 10.22
CA THR A 37 -19.75 1.67 9.19
C THR A 37 -19.26 0.98 7.90
N GLU A 38 -20.18 0.48 7.06
CA GLU A 38 -19.93 -0.30 5.83
C GLU A 38 -18.84 0.24 4.90
N ASN A 39 -18.62 1.57 4.83
CA ASN A 39 -17.59 2.18 3.99
C ASN A 39 -16.14 1.97 4.49
N SER A 40 -15.94 1.51 5.71
CA SER A 40 -14.61 1.28 6.30
C SER A 40 -13.97 -0.04 5.89
N PHE A 41 -14.75 -1.00 5.36
CA PHE A 41 -14.22 -2.28 4.86
C PHE A 41 -13.15 -2.09 3.79
N ARG A 42 -13.28 -1.06 2.93
CA ARG A 42 -12.32 -0.78 1.86
C ARG A 42 -10.95 -0.33 2.37
N ALA A 43 -10.89 0.29 3.54
CA ALA A 43 -9.63 0.74 4.15
C ALA A 43 -9.06 -0.28 5.16
N CYS A 44 -9.77 -1.38 5.43
CA CYS A 44 -9.29 -2.41 6.33
C CYS A 44 -8.30 -3.34 5.63
N PRO A 45 -7.05 -3.46 6.12
CA PRO A 45 -6.03 -4.29 5.46
C PRO A 45 -6.41 -5.77 5.41
N TYR A 46 -7.10 -6.28 6.43
CA TYR A 46 -7.57 -7.66 6.45
C TYR A 46 -8.60 -7.93 5.35
N HIS A 47 -9.66 -7.10 5.27
CA HIS A 47 -10.69 -7.27 4.26
C HIS A 47 -10.17 -6.98 2.84
N ALA A 48 -9.29 -6.00 2.68
CA ALA A 48 -8.64 -5.76 1.39
C ALA A 48 -7.83 -6.98 0.91
N ALA A 49 -7.12 -7.64 1.83
CA ALA A 49 -6.39 -8.87 1.51
C ALA A 49 -7.33 -10.03 1.15
N LEU A 50 -8.45 -10.21 1.88
CA LEU A 50 -9.43 -11.23 1.53
C LEU A 50 -10.02 -11.01 0.13
N HIS A 51 -10.46 -9.79 -0.17
CA HIS A 51 -10.96 -9.45 -1.50
C HIS A 51 -9.94 -9.70 -2.59
N HIS A 52 -8.67 -9.40 -2.31
CA HIS A 52 -7.60 -9.65 -3.27
C HIS A 52 -7.35 -11.14 -3.49
N ILE A 53 -7.36 -11.96 -2.44
CA ILE A 53 -7.25 -13.41 -2.54
C ILE A 53 -8.42 -14.00 -3.34
N ASP A 54 -9.64 -13.55 -3.06
CA ASP A 54 -10.82 -13.98 -3.81
C ASP A 54 -10.72 -13.60 -5.30
N TYR A 55 -10.23 -12.40 -5.59
CA TYR A 55 -9.95 -11.97 -6.96
C TYR A 55 -8.94 -12.91 -7.64
N LEU A 56 -7.81 -13.22 -6.99
CA LEU A 56 -6.79 -14.12 -7.54
C LEU A 56 -7.35 -15.52 -7.79
N ASN A 57 -8.07 -16.09 -6.82
CA ASN A 57 -8.68 -17.41 -6.97
C ASN A 57 -9.71 -17.46 -8.11
N LYS A 58 -10.44 -16.38 -8.32
CA LYS A 58 -11.46 -16.28 -9.38
C LYS A 58 -10.85 -16.13 -10.76
N HIS A 59 -9.79 -15.34 -10.90
CA HIS A 59 -9.23 -14.99 -12.21
C HIS A 59 -8.03 -15.85 -12.62
N PHE A 60 -7.32 -16.43 -11.64
CA PHE A 60 -6.10 -17.22 -11.85
C PHE A 60 -6.12 -18.54 -11.04
N PRO A 61 -7.19 -19.37 -11.13
CA PRO A 61 -7.42 -20.49 -10.19
C PRO A 61 -6.32 -21.55 -10.19
N GLU A 62 -5.64 -21.76 -11.30
CA GLU A 62 -4.51 -22.71 -11.39
C GLU A 62 -3.18 -22.04 -11.05
N ALA A 63 -2.94 -20.83 -11.56
CA ALA A 63 -1.68 -20.12 -11.38
C ALA A 63 -1.44 -19.69 -9.92
N VAL A 64 -2.49 -19.35 -9.16
CA VAL A 64 -2.39 -18.94 -7.76
C VAL A 64 -1.86 -20.04 -6.83
N ARG A 65 -1.81 -21.29 -7.30
CA ARG A 65 -1.22 -22.43 -6.58
C ARG A 65 0.30 -22.46 -6.66
N ASP A 66 0.87 -21.77 -7.64
CA ASP A 66 2.31 -21.63 -7.78
C ASP A 66 2.83 -20.61 -6.74
N PRO A 67 3.78 -20.98 -5.85
CA PRO A 67 4.38 -20.07 -4.89
C PRO A 67 5.10 -18.87 -5.52
N GLU A 68 5.53 -18.98 -6.78
CA GLU A 68 6.19 -17.91 -7.54
C GLU A 68 5.20 -17.01 -8.28
N PHE A 69 3.89 -17.34 -8.27
CA PHE A 69 2.89 -16.47 -8.88
C PHE A 69 2.85 -15.10 -8.21
N PRO A 70 2.86 -14.01 -8.98
CA PRO A 70 2.92 -12.67 -8.42
C PRO A 70 1.71 -12.36 -7.53
N LEU A 71 1.96 -11.73 -6.38
CA LEU A 71 0.88 -11.32 -5.48
C LEU A 71 -0.02 -10.26 -6.12
N PHE A 72 0.52 -9.42 -6.98
CA PHE A 72 -0.21 -8.40 -7.74
C PHE A 72 0.08 -8.59 -9.23
N PRO A 73 -0.62 -9.53 -9.89
CA PRO A 73 -0.48 -9.74 -11.33
C PRO A 73 -1.21 -8.64 -12.12
N ASP A 74 -0.80 -8.46 -13.34
CA ASP A 74 -1.60 -7.77 -14.36
C ASP A 74 -2.73 -8.66 -14.89
N SER A 75 -3.46 -8.21 -15.90
CA SER A 75 -4.58 -8.98 -16.50
C SER A 75 -4.14 -10.27 -17.21
N SER A 76 -2.86 -10.40 -17.56
CA SER A 76 -2.28 -11.60 -18.18
C SER A 76 -1.68 -12.57 -17.16
N GLY A 77 -1.58 -12.19 -15.89
CA GLY A 77 -0.97 -12.97 -14.82
C GLY A 77 0.51 -12.65 -14.61
N GLU A 78 1.06 -11.68 -15.32
CA GLU A 78 2.45 -11.27 -15.17
C GLU A 78 2.63 -10.25 -14.03
N GLU A 79 3.86 -10.10 -13.54
CA GLU A 79 4.18 -9.16 -12.46
C GLU A 79 3.84 -7.72 -12.86
N LEU A 80 3.04 -7.05 -12.04
CA LEU A 80 2.70 -5.63 -12.24
C LEU A 80 3.92 -4.75 -11.93
N LEU A 81 4.56 -4.25 -12.96
CA LEU A 81 5.73 -3.38 -12.84
C LEU A 81 5.36 -1.97 -12.36
N GLY A 82 6.32 -1.30 -11.72
CA GLY A 82 6.11 0.05 -11.17
C GLY A 82 5.73 1.11 -12.22
N ASP A 83 6.03 0.90 -13.50
CA ASP A 83 5.63 1.80 -14.58
C ASP A 83 4.13 1.65 -14.89
N HIS A 84 3.59 0.43 -14.93
CA HIS A 84 2.15 0.18 -15.07
C HIS A 84 1.34 0.81 -13.93
N VAL A 85 1.87 0.74 -12.69
CA VAL A 85 1.24 1.40 -11.54
C VAL A 85 1.21 2.92 -11.71
N LEU A 86 2.27 3.51 -12.25
CA LEU A 86 2.33 4.94 -12.52
C LEU A 86 1.33 5.36 -13.63
N GLU A 87 1.25 4.60 -14.70
CA GLU A 87 0.27 4.81 -15.77
C GLU A 87 -1.17 4.76 -15.23
N LEU A 88 -1.46 3.80 -14.34
CA LEU A 88 -2.76 3.73 -13.68
C LEU A 88 -3.04 4.98 -12.82
N ILE A 89 -2.05 5.46 -12.04
CA ILE A 89 -2.20 6.70 -11.24
C ILE A 89 -2.53 7.87 -12.16
N GLU A 90 -1.81 8.01 -13.26
CA GLU A 90 -2.00 9.11 -14.20
C GLU A 90 -3.34 9.03 -14.92
N PHE A 91 -3.75 7.84 -15.32
CA PHE A 91 -5.08 7.60 -15.88
C PHE A 91 -6.20 8.00 -14.90
N LEU A 92 -6.08 7.58 -13.62
CA LEU A 92 -7.08 7.95 -12.61
C LEU A 92 -7.05 9.45 -12.29
N ALA A 93 -5.89 10.09 -12.29
CA ALA A 93 -5.79 11.53 -12.11
C ALA A 93 -6.44 12.30 -13.25
N ASP A 94 -6.23 11.89 -14.49
CA ASP A 94 -6.85 12.46 -15.67
C ASP A 94 -8.37 12.30 -15.65
N LEU A 95 -8.85 11.10 -15.29
CA LEU A 95 -10.28 10.82 -15.13
C LEU A 95 -10.95 11.73 -14.06
N LEU A 96 -10.21 12.12 -13.04
CA LEU A 96 -10.66 13.01 -11.97
C LEU A 96 -10.46 14.50 -12.32
N GLY A 97 -9.91 14.83 -13.48
CA GLY A 97 -9.60 16.19 -13.89
C GLY A 97 -8.40 16.80 -13.17
N GLU A 98 -7.57 15.96 -12.53
CA GLU A 98 -6.37 16.40 -11.85
C GLU A 98 -5.20 16.58 -12.84
N PRO A 99 -4.51 17.74 -12.84
CA PRO A 99 -3.43 17.99 -13.79
C PRO A 99 -2.25 17.04 -13.52
N LEU A 100 -1.69 16.43 -14.56
CA LEU A 100 -0.54 15.53 -14.49
C LEU A 100 0.79 16.28 -14.27
N TYR A 101 0.82 17.59 -14.58
CA TYR A 101 2.00 18.43 -14.46
C TYR A 101 1.70 19.66 -13.60
N THR A 102 2.73 20.13 -12.91
CA THR A 102 2.70 21.43 -12.23
C THR A 102 2.72 22.58 -13.26
N LYS A 103 2.42 23.82 -12.83
CA LYS A 103 2.56 25.03 -13.68
C LYS A 103 3.98 25.20 -14.26
N GLY A 104 4.99 24.61 -13.62
CA GLY A 104 6.39 24.63 -14.07
C GLY A 104 6.78 23.44 -14.96
N GLY A 105 5.82 22.63 -15.44
CA GLY A 105 6.09 21.48 -16.31
C GLY A 105 6.67 20.25 -15.61
N ILE A 106 6.70 20.22 -14.28
CA ILE A 106 7.21 19.09 -13.50
C ILE A 106 6.08 18.05 -13.33
N ARG A 107 6.37 16.77 -13.62
CA ARG A 107 5.44 15.66 -13.43
C ARG A 107 5.03 15.56 -11.96
N ARG A 108 3.73 15.52 -11.67
CA ARG A 108 3.18 15.50 -10.31
C ARG A 108 3.25 14.13 -9.65
N PHE A 109 3.13 13.07 -10.44
CA PHE A 109 3.11 11.69 -9.97
C PHE A 109 4.40 10.98 -10.32
N GLY A 110 4.78 10.00 -9.50
CA GLY A 110 5.96 9.17 -9.67
C GLY A 110 5.81 7.84 -8.93
N LYS A 111 6.76 6.92 -9.13
CA LYS A 111 6.75 5.57 -8.50
C LYS A 111 6.66 5.59 -6.96
N HIS A 112 6.98 6.72 -6.33
CA HIS A 112 6.90 6.90 -4.88
C HIS A 112 5.59 7.57 -4.40
N SER A 113 4.68 7.92 -5.31
CA SER A 113 3.47 8.66 -4.96
C SER A 113 2.59 7.93 -3.95
N PHE A 114 2.32 6.65 -4.14
CA PHE A 114 1.54 5.88 -3.16
C PHE A 114 2.21 5.82 -1.78
N ARG A 115 3.54 5.72 -1.77
CA ARG A 115 4.29 5.64 -0.52
C ARG A 115 4.25 6.96 0.26
N SER A 116 4.36 8.08 -0.43
CA SER A 116 4.25 9.40 0.18
C SER A 116 2.81 9.73 0.59
N ILE A 117 1.82 9.42 -0.25
CA ILE A 117 0.40 9.59 0.06
C ILE A 117 0.01 8.76 1.28
N GLY A 118 0.44 7.49 1.35
CA GLY A 118 0.20 6.63 2.50
C GLY A 118 0.78 7.20 3.79
N ALA A 119 1.98 7.77 3.76
CA ALA A 119 2.59 8.41 4.93
C ALA A 119 1.81 9.65 5.39
N VAL A 120 1.40 10.51 4.45
CA VAL A 120 0.57 11.68 4.74
C VAL A 120 -0.75 11.26 5.37
N HIS A 121 -1.44 10.29 4.76
CA HIS A 121 -2.72 9.79 5.26
C HIS A 121 -2.61 9.23 6.69
N LEU A 122 -1.60 8.44 6.99
CA LEU A 122 -1.37 7.91 8.33
C LEU A 122 -1.08 9.05 9.35
N ALA A 123 -0.35 10.09 8.93
CA ALA A 123 -0.10 11.26 9.77
C ALA A 123 -1.39 12.05 10.03
N GLU A 124 -2.23 12.24 9.02
CA GLU A 124 -3.56 12.87 9.13
C GLU A 124 -4.50 12.09 10.08
N MET A 125 -4.37 10.76 10.10
CA MET A 125 -5.08 9.90 11.06
C MET A 125 -4.53 10.03 12.49
N GLY A 126 -3.44 10.78 12.70
CA GLY A 126 -2.83 10.99 14.00
C GLY A 126 -1.83 9.92 14.44
N LEU A 127 -1.34 9.08 13.51
CA LEU A 127 -0.27 8.14 13.85
C LEU A 127 1.04 8.89 14.10
N GLU A 128 1.76 8.44 15.13
CA GLU A 128 3.10 8.95 15.44
C GLU A 128 4.08 8.68 14.29
N ILE A 129 4.94 9.63 14.00
CA ILE A 129 5.95 9.52 12.93
C ILE A 129 6.80 8.26 13.04
N ALA A 130 7.18 7.88 14.27
CA ALA A 130 7.94 6.63 14.49
C ALA A 130 7.19 5.38 14.03
N LYS A 131 5.88 5.31 14.26
CA LYS A 131 5.02 4.21 13.79
C LYS A 131 4.91 4.22 12.27
N ILE A 132 4.71 5.40 11.67
CA ILE A 132 4.67 5.55 10.21
C ILE A 132 5.99 5.12 9.59
N GLN A 133 7.12 5.48 10.21
CA GLN A 133 8.46 5.10 9.78
C GLN A 133 8.65 3.58 9.80
N LEU A 134 8.18 2.90 10.85
CA LEU A 134 8.20 1.44 10.95
C LEU A 134 7.32 0.77 9.89
N ILE A 135 6.10 1.26 9.68
CA ILE A 135 5.17 0.74 8.66
C ILE A 135 5.79 0.88 7.27
N GLY A 136 6.33 2.06 6.96
CA GLY A 136 6.92 2.36 5.66
C GLY A 136 8.34 1.78 5.47
N ARG A 137 8.93 1.18 6.52
CA ARG A 137 10.29 0.62 6.52
C ARG A 137 11.34 1.66 6.09
N TRP A 138 11.20 2.90 6.56
CA TRP A 138 12.19 3.94 6.33
C TRP A 138 13.27 3.91 7.40
N LEU A 139 14.53 3.75 7.00
CA LEU A 139 15.68 3.80 7.91
C LEU A 139 16.09 5.22 8.31
N CYS A 140 15.61 6.21 7.58
CA CYS A 140 15.98 7.62 7.77
C CYS A 140 14.75 8.50 7.94
N ASN A 141 14.99 9.75 8.32
CA ASN A 141 13.94 10.74 8.57
C ASN A 141 13.24 11.28 7.31
N ILE A 142 13.35 10.56 6.17
CA ILE A 142 12.67 10.94 4.91
C ILE A 142 11.14 11.02 5.10
N VAL A 143 10.58 10.24 6.02
CA VAL A 143 9.17 10.26 6.37
C VAL A 143 8.71 11.67 6.80
N LEU A 144 9.57 12.43 7.48
CA LEU A 144 9.28 13.82 7.89
C LEU A 144 9.04 14.73 6.68
N ARG A 145 9.74 14.49 5.56
CA ARG A 145 9.52 15.23 4.31
C ARG A 145 8.17 14.94 3.69
N TYR A 146 7.69 13.70 3.82
CA TYR A 146 6.37 13.32 3.32
C TYR A 146 5.26 13.90 4.22
N CYS A 147 5.41 13.78 5.54
CA CYS A 147 4.39 14.21 6.49
C CYS A 147 4.37 15.72 6.80
N ARG A 148 5.35 16.50 6.30
CA ARG A 148 5.47 17.94 6.60
C ARG A 148 4.25 18.79 6.24
N LEU A 149 3.44 18.32 5.30
CA LEU A 149 2.22 19.00 4.84
C LEU A 149 0.96 18.41 5.46
N ALA A 150 1.07 17.33 6.23
CA ALA A 150 -0.08 16.80 6.95
C ALA A 150 -0.53 17.81 8.01
N PRO A 151 -1.83 18.11 8.11
CA PRO A 151 -2.34 19.00 9.14
C PRO A 151 -2.05 18.41 10.51
N LEU A 152 -1.37 19.18 11.35
CA LEU A 152 -1.16 18.81 12.75
C LEU A 152 -2.51 18.84 13.47
N LYS A 153 -3.00 17.69 13.91
CA LYS A 153 -4.11 17.64 14.85
C LYS A 153 -3.59 18.15 16.19
N THR A 154 -3.96 19.37 16.55
CA THR A 154 -3.81 19.83 17.93
C THR A 154 -4.69 18.96 18.81
N THR A 155 -4.08 18.17 19.70
CA THR A 155 -4.79 17.50 20.79
C THR A 155 -5.37 18.60 21.68
N SER A 156 -6.68 18.79 21.61
CA SER A 156 -7.46 19.53 22.62
C SER A 156 -7.66 18.66 23.83
#